data_86e55dc57502828b39d3581b7e4c2f74
#
_entry.id   86e55dc57502828b39d3581b7e4c2f74
#
_cell.length_a   1.000
_cell.length_b   1.000
_cell.length_c   1.000
_cell.angle_alpha   90.00
_cell.angle_beta   90.00
_cell.angle_gamma   90.00
#
_symmetry.space_group_name_H-M   'P 1'
#
loop_
_entity.id
_entity.type
_entity.pdbx_description
1 polymer ?
#
loop_
_entity_poly.entity_id
_entity_poly.type
_entity_poly.pdbx_seq_one_letter_code
_entity_poly.pdbx_strand_id
1 'polypeptide(L)'
;NATKYKIVFKENAGAETLLKDFAGLQAGEVIDSSVMNLNSLKSFVQEAIEEAKSKNVLLSAHLKATMMKISDPIVFGAIVETFFKDVFTKYAETFDSLDVNPNNGLADLFDKIKGNAQEAEIKADIEAALANGPRVAMVNSDKGITNFHVPSDIIVDASMAALVRGGGKMWNKEGKEDDTVCIIPDRAYAGFYQSV
;
A
#
# COMPACT_ATOMS: atom_id res chain seq x y z
N ASN A 1 -34.04 6.97 -17.91
CA ASN A 1 -33.92 8.21 -18.64
C ASN A 1 -32.47 8.67 -18.68
N ALA A 2 -32.06 9.35 -19.74
CA ALA A 2 -30.77 10.02 -19.78
C ALA A 2 -30.70 11.14 -18.71
N THR A 3 -29.52 11.33 -18.11
CA THR A 3 -29.29 12.33 -17.07
C THR A 3 -27.87 12.88 -17.14
N LYS A 4 -27.49 13.70 -16.17
CA LYS A 4 -26.12 14.24 -16.05
C LYS A 4 -25.64 14.10 -14.62
N TYR A 5 -24.33 13.97 -14.45
CA TYR A 5 -23.66 13.98 -13.15
C TYR A 5 -22.51 14.99 -13.13
N LYS A 6 -22.12 15.43 -11.96
CA LYS A 6 -20.90 16.19 -11.68
C LYS A 6 -20.23 15.62 -10.44
N ILE A 7 -18.92 15.82 -10.28
CA ILE A 7 -18.18 15.42 -9.09
C ILE A 7 -17.71 16.66 -8.37
N VAL A 8 -18.10 16.79 -7.11
CA VAL A 8 -17.76 17.92 -6.25
C VAL A 8 -17.09 17.37 -4.98
N PHE A 9 -15.92 17.88 -4.66
CA PHE A 9 -15.31 17.66 -3.34
C PHE A 9 -15.85 18.71 -2.38
N LYS A 10 -16.34 18.26 -1.23
CA LYS A 10 -16.85 19.12 -0.17
C LYS A 10 -15.99 18.94 1.09
N GLU A 11 -15.35 20.01 1.51
CA GLU A 11 -14.58 20.06 2.74
C GLU A 11 -15.48 20.04 3.97
N ASN A 12 -14.94 19.58 5.11
CA ASN A 12 -15.66 19.62 6.38
C ASN A 12 -16.10 21.04 6.79
N ALA A 13 -15.33 22.05 6.39
CA ALA A 13 -15.65 23.48 6.60
C ALA A 13 -16.73 24.04 5.65
N GLY A 14 -17.19 23.22 4.70
CA GLY A 14 -18.26 23.56 3.77
C GLY A 14 -17.79 24.16 2.43
N ALA A 15 -16.49 24.37 2.22
CA ALA A 15 -15.97 24.77 0.91
C ALA A 15 -16.18 23.65 -0.12
N GLU A 16 -16.53 24.03 -1.35
CA GLU A 16 -16.78 23.10 -2.44
C GLU A 16 -15.79 23.33 -3.60
N THR A 17 -15.16 22.26 -4.07
CA THR A 17 -14.30 22.28 -5.25
C THR A 17 -14.89 21.39 -6.33
N LEU A 18 -15.12 21.93 -7.51
CA LEU A 18 -15.58 21.17 -8.66
C LEU A 18 -14.42 20.34 -9.23
N LEU A 19 -14.49 19.01 -9.07
CA LEU A 19 -13.50 18.08 -9.59
C LEU A 19 -13.79 17.66 -11.02
N LYS A 20 -15.07 17.51 -11.37
CA LYS A 20 -15.53 17.22 -12.73
C LYS A 20 -16.83 17.95 -13.00
N ASP A 21 -16.82 18.69 -14.10
CA ASP A 21 -18.03 19.33 -14.60
C ASP A 21 -19.03 18.32 -15.18
N PHE A 22 -20.23 18.77 -15.49
CA PHE A 22 -21.32 17.92 -15.97
C PHE A 22 -20.90 17.00 -17.12
N ALA A 23 -21.12 15.70 -16.92
CA ALA A 23 -21.01 14.68 -17.95
C ALA A 23 -22.35 13.97 -18.13
N GLY A 24 -22.65 13.58 -19.36
CA GLY A 24 -23.90 12.88 -19.69
C GLY A 24 -23.88 11.43 -19.30
N LEU A 25 -25.04 10.92 -18.93
CA LEU A 25 -25.36 9.48 -18.80
C LEU A 25 -26.51 9.17 -19.76
N GLN A 26 -26.36 8.13 -20.56
CA GLN A 26 -27.41 7.64 -21.43
C GLN A 26 -28.49 6.89 -20.64
N ALA A 27 -29.63 6.69 -21.25
CA ALA A 27 -30.68 5.88 -20.64
C ALA A 27 -30.19 4.43 -20.46
N GLY A 28 -30.29 3.91 -19.23
CA GLY A 28 -29.83 2.56 -18.90
C GLY A 28 -28.36 2.45 -18.48
N GLU A 29 -27.56 3.53 -18.61
CA GLU A 29 -26.21 3.53 -18.01
C GLU A 29 -26.29 3.54 -16.50
N VAL A 30 -25.38 2.77 -15.88
CA VAL A 30 -25.20 2.68 -14.43
C VAL A 30 -23.93 3.46 -14.05
N ILE A 31 -24.05 4.32 -13.05
CA ILE A 31 -22.92 4.97 -12.38
C ILE A 31 -22.93 4.57 -10.91
N ASP A 32 -21.76 4.25 -10.39
CA ASP A 32 -21.55 3.94 -8.98
C ASP A 32 -20.25 4.58 -8.52
N SER A 33 -20.03 4.60 -7.21
CA SER A 33 -18.80 5.06 -6.59
C SER A 33 -18.44 4.20 -5.40
N SER A 34 -17.14 3.99 -5.18
CA SER A 34 -16.62 3.38 -3.97
C SER A 34 -15.69 4.35 -3.25
N VAL A 35 -15.56 4.17 -1.95
CA VAL A 35 -14.74 5.02 -1.08
C VAL A 35 -13.80 4.16 -0.27
N MET A 36 -12.51 4.52 -0.26
CA MET A 36 -11.52 3.98 0.68
C MET A 36 -11.37 4.97 1.84
N ASN A 37 -11.69 4.54 3.06
CA ASN A 37 -11.46 5.35 4.26
C ASN A 37 -10.03 5.13 4.75
N LEU A 38 -9.19 6.16 4.71
CA LEU A 38 -7.78 6.07 5.05
C LEU A 38 -7.54 5.65 6.51
N ASN A 39 -8.34 6.14 7.45
CA ASN A 39 -8.19 5.78 8.86
C ASN A 39 -8.52 4.30 9.09
N SER A 40 -9.61 3.81 8.48
CA SER A 40 -9.97 2.40 8.54
C SER A 40 -8.92 1.52 7.87
N LEU A 41 -8.33 1.98 6.75
CA LEU A 41 -7.25 1.28 6.09
C LEU A 41 -6.00 1.18 6.99
N LYS A 42 -5.58 2.30 7.60
CA LYS A 42 -4.42 2.31 8.52
C LYS A 42 -4.65 1.43 9.75
N SER A 43 -5.87 1.42 10.31
CA SER A 43 -6.22 0.50 11.42
C SER A 43 -6.13 -0.96 11.00
N PHE A 44 -6.68 -1.32 9.85
CA PHE A 44 -6.59 -2.66 9.29
C PHE A 44 -5.13 -3.10 9.03
N VAL A 45 -4.31 -2.20 8.49
CA VAL A 45 -2.88 -2.49 8.26
C VAL A 45 -2.15 -2.71 9.58
N GLN A 46 -2.45 -1.92 10.61
CA GLN A 46 -1.86 -2.09 11.94
C GLN A 46 -2.22 -3.47 12.53
N GLU A 47 -3.48 -3.88 12.44
CA GLU A 47 -3.93 -5.21 12.87
C GLU A 47 -3.19 -6.33 12.12
N ALA A 48 -3.02 -6.19 10.80
CA ALA A 48 -2.30 -7.16 9.99
C ALA A 48 -0.80 -7.25 10.34
N ILE A 49 -0.16 -6.11 10.68
CA ILE A 49 1.23 -6.06 11.18
C ILE A 49 1.35 -6.84 12.49
N GLU A 50 0.45 -6.61 13.43
CA GLU A 50 0.43 -7.28 14.73
C GLU A 50 0.15 -8.79 14.58
N GLU A 51 -0.78 -9.15 13.70
CA GLU A 51 -1.09 -10.54 13.39
C GLU A 51 0.13 -11.27 12.80
N ALA A 52 0.77 -10.70 11.78
CA ALA A 52 1.95 -11.29 11.16
C ALA A 52 3.11 -11.46 12.17
N LYS A 53 3.31 -10.44 13.02
CA LYS A 53 4.32 -10.49 14.09
C LYS A 53 4.00 -11.57 15.12
N SER A 54 2.78 -11.65 15.60
CA SER A 54 2.37 -12.63 16.63
C SER A 54 2.45 -14.08 16.15
N LYS A 55 2.16 -14.30 14.86
CA LYS A 55 2.24 -15.61 14.20
C LYS A 55 3.64 -15.96 13.67
N ASN A 56 4.56 -15.01 13.73
CA ASN A 56 5.91 -15.12 13.16
C ASN A 56 5.90 -15.54 11.67
N VAL A 57 5.01 -14.94 10.89
CA VAL A 57 4.89 -15.13 9.44
C VAL A 57 5.29 -13.87 8.68
N LEU A 58 5.46 -13.97 7.37
CA LEU A 58 5.75 -12.83 6.53
C LEU A 58 4.52 -11.92 6.41
N LEU A 59 4.78 -10.62 6.24
CA LEU A 59 3.79 -9.63 5.82
C LEU A 59 4.06 -9.23 4.38
N SER A 60 3.03 -9.18 3.54
CA SER A 60 3.13 -8.78 2.14
C SER A 60 1.93 -7.94 1.69
N ALA A 61 2.20 -6.81 1.04
CA ALA A 61 1.18 -5.97 0.43
C ALA A 61 0.92 -6.40 -1.02
N HIS A 62 -0.34 -6.65 -1.36
CA HIS A 62 -0.77 -7.14 -2.66
C HIS A 62 -1.64 -6.10 -3.36
N LEU A 63 -1.10 -5.52 -4.42
CA LEU A 63 -1.64 -4.37 -5.15
C LEU A 63 -1.44 -4.57 -6.65
N LYS A 64 -2.16 -3.79 -7.46
CA LYS A 64 -2.00 -3.74 -8.92
C LYS A 64 -1.76 -2.29 -9.38
N ALA A 65 -0.66 -1.70 -8.93
CA ALA A 65 -0.35 -0.28 -9.13
C ALA A 65 -0.16 0.12 -10.60
N THR A 66 0.20 -0.81 -11.50
CA THR A 66 0.32 -0.55 -12.95
C THR A 66 -1.04 -0.45 -13.64
N MET A 67 -2.08 -1.06 -13.10
CA MET A 67 -3.44 -0.99 -13.61
C MET A 67 -4.28 0.04 -12.84
N MET A 68 -4.30 -0.04 -11.52
CA MET A 68 -4.99 0.90 -10.61
C MET A 68 -4.07 2.06 -10.26
N LYS A 69 -3.66 2.82 -11.26
CA LYS A 69 -2.55 3.81 -11.19
C LYS A 69 -2.77 4.96 -10.22
N ILE A 70 -4.00 5.20 -9.79
CA ILE A 70 -4.35 6.29 -8.86
C ILE A 70 -4.57 5.76 -7.45
N SER A 71 -5.42 4.74 -7.28
CA SER A 71 -5.77 4.21 -5.96
C SER A 71 -4.66 3.40 -5.31
N ASP A 72 -4.03 2.49 -6.05
CA ASP A 72 -3.12 1.52 -5.46
C ASP A 72 -1.79 2.12 -4.95
N PRO A 73 -1.17 3.11 -5.61
CA PRO A 73 -0.05 3.83 -5.02
C PRO A 73 -0.39 4.53 -3.70
N ILE A 74 -1.59 5.13 -3.59
CA ILE A 74 -2.06 5.77 -2.35
C ILE A 74 -2.27 4.73 -1.24
N VAL A 75 -2.87 3.60 -1.57
CA VAL A 75 -3.05 2.47 -0.64
C VAL A 75 -1.69 1.93 -0.20
N PHE A 76 -0.77 1.75 -1.13
CA PHE A 76 0.60 1.32 -0.84
C PHE A 76 1.33 2.31 0.09
N GLY A 77 1.23 3.61 -0.18
CA GLY A 77 1.80 4.65 0.69
C GLY A 77 1.24 4.58 2.11
N ALA A 78 -0.06 4.37 2.26
CA ALA A 78 -0.68 4.19 3.57
C ALA A 78 -0.15 2.96 4.33
N ILE A 79 0.15 1.87 3.62
CA ILE A 79 0.78 0.67 4.20
C ILE A 79 2.20 0.99 4.66
N VAL A 80 3.01 1.63 3.79
CA VAL A 80 4.39 2.03 4.10
C VAL A 80 4.43 2.97 5.30
N GLU A 81 3.62 4.03 5.30
CA GLU A 81 3.54 4.96 6.44
C GLU A 81 3.11 4.27 7.75
N THR A 82 2.20 3.31 7.69
CA THR A 82 1.75 2.60 8.88
C THR A 82 2.84 1.71 9.44
N PHE A 83 3.56 1.00 8.57
CA PHE A 83 4.66 0.13 8.98
C PHE A 83 5.84 0.93 9.56
N PHE A 84 6.20 2.05 8.94
CA PHE A 84 7.32 2.92 9.33
C PHE A 84 6.85 4.18 10.06
N LYS A 85 5.74 4.11 10.79
CA LYS A 85 5.09 5.26 11.43
C LYS A 85 6.04 6.13 12.23
N ASP A 86 6.89 5.52 13.06
CA ASP A 86 7.81 6.25 13.93
C ASP A 86 8.88 6.97 13.11
N VAL A 87 9.35 6.38 12.01
CA VAL A 87 10.30 7.00 11.08
C VAL A 87 9.66 8.20 10.38
N PHE A 88 8.47 8.03 9.79
CA PHE A 88 7.76 9.12 9.13
C PHE A 88 7.40 10.26 10.09
N THR A 89 7.09 9.94 11.35
CA THR A 89 6.82 10.95 12.38
C THR A 89 8.10 11.69 12.78
N LYS A 90 9.19 10.97 13.02
CA LYS A 90 10.47 11.54 13.48
C LYS A 90 11.09 12.48 12.43
N TYR A 91 11.01 12.12 11.16
CA TYR A 91 11.64 12.83 10.06
C TYR A 91 10.68 13.61 9.15
N ALA A 92 9.48 13.95 9.66
CA ALA A 92 8.44 14.60 8.86
C ALA A 92 8.93 15.84 8.12
N GLU A 93 9.58 16.78 8.82
CA GLU A 93 10.13 18.01 8.23
C GLU A 93 11.18 17.72 7.15
N THR A 94 12.04 16.73 7.37
CA THR A 94 13.07 16.34 6.41
C THR A 94 12.43 15.73 5.18
N PHE A 95 11.46 14.84 5.36
CA PHE A 95 10.75 14.19 4.25
C PHE A 95 9.95 15.20 3.44
N ASP A 96 9.30 16.15 4.07
CA ASP A 96 8.61 17.25 3.38
C ASP A 96 9.58 18.10 2.56
N SER A 97 10.74 18.47 3.13
CA SER A 97 11.75 19.29 2.45
C SER A 97 12.38 18.59 1.23
N LEU A 98 12.42 17.26 1.24
CA LEU A 98 12.96 16.42 0.17
C LEU A 98 11.87 15.88 -0.77
N ASP A 99 10.61 16.27 -0.58
CA ASP A 99 9.45 15.78 -1.35
C ASP A 99 9.37 14.24 -1.36
N VAL A 100 9.64 13.61 -0.20
CA VAL A 100 9.50 12.16 -0.05
C VAL A 100 8.02 11.79 -0.09
N ASN A 101 7.68 10.90 -1.03
CA ASN A 101 6.32 10.42 -1.19
C ASN A 101 6.25 8.90 -0.87
N PRO A 102 5.58 8.50 0.24
CA PRO A 102 5.48 7.10 0.61
C PRO A 102 4.81 6.22 -0.45
N ASN A 103 4.03 6.82 -1.34
CA ASN A 103 3.39 6.11 -2.46
C ASN A 103 4.41 5.51 -3.44
N ASN A 104 5.65 6.00 -3.43
CA ASN A 104 6.74 5.51 -4.28
C ASN A 104 7.58 4.42 -3.60
N GLY A 105 7.42 4.23 -2.29
CA GLY A 105 8.12 3.23 -1.50
C GLY A 105 9.52 3.62 -1.04
N LEU A 106 10.20 2.66 -0.40
CA LEU A 106 11.51 2.89 0.21
C LEU A 106 12.62 3.17 -0.80
N ALA A 107 12.52 2.68 -2.03
CA ALA A 107 13.56 2.93 -3.03
C ALA A 107 13.64 4.43 -3.37
N ASP A 108 12.51 5.08 -3.62
CA ASP A 108 12.44 6.53 -3.86
C ASP A 108 12.88 7.32 -2.61
N LEU A 109 12.46 6.87 -1.41
CA LEU A 109 12.91 7.48 -0.16
C LEU A 109 14.43 7.43 -0.02
N PHE A 110 15.07 6.29 -0.26
CA PHE A 110 16.53 6.14 -0.18
C PHE A 110 17.26 7.01 -1.22
N ASP A 111 16.71 7.14 -2.41
CA ASP A 111 17.28 8.02 -3.44
C ASP A 111 17.19 9.50 -3.04
N LYS A 112 16.07 9.92 -2.46
CA LYS A 112 15.83 11.30 -2.05
C LYS A 112 16.63 11.74 -0.84
N ILE A 113 16.87 10.87 0.13
CA ILE A 113 17.69 11.19 1.31
C ILE A 113 19.18 11.13 1.04
N LYS A 114 19.61 10.67 -0.12
CA LYS A 114 21.03 10.52 -0.47
C LYS A 114 21.79 11.83 -0.37
N GLY A 115 22.84 11.85 0.43
CA GLY A 115 23.65 13.04 0.71
C GLY A 115 23.03 14.00 1.73
N ASN A 116 21.87 13.72 2.29
CA ASN A 116 21.31 14.47 3.39
C ASN A 116 22.08 14.18 4.70
N ALA A 117 22.18 15.17 5.59
CA ALA A 117 22.89 15.04 6.87
C ALA A 117 22.32 13.91 7.77
N GLN A 118 21.04 13.59 7.64
CA GLN A 118 20.36 12.55 8.41
C GLN A 118 20.27 11.20 7.67
N GLU A 119 20.88 11.05 6.49
CA GLU A 119 20.77 9.82 5.67
C GLU A 119 21.08 8.55 6.46
N ALA A 120 22.20 8.55 7.19
CA ALA A 120 22.65 7.38 7.94
C ALA A 120 21.68 7.02 9.09
N GLU A 121 21.17 8.04 9.78
CA GLU A 121 20.23 7.88 10.88
C GLU A 121 18.88 7.37 10.38
N ILE A 122 18.33 7.94 9.30
CA ILE A 122 17.08 7.50 8.68
C ILE A 122 17.17 6.03 8.25
N LYS A 123 18.28 5.64 7.59
CA LYS A 123 18.49 4.24 7.18
C LYS A 123 18.55 3.30 8.38
N ALA A 124 19.24 3.69 9.45
CA ALA A 124 19.31 2.88 10.67
C ALA A 124 17.95 2.71 11.33
N ASP A 125 17.14 3.76 11.38
CA ASP A 125 15.78 3.68 11.94
C ASP A 125 14.83 2.83 11.07
N ILE A 126 14.96 2.88 9.75
CA ILE A 126 14.22 1.99 8.83
C ILE A 126 14.62 0.53 9.06
N GLU A 127 15.92 0.24 9.17
CA GLU A 127 16.41 -1.11 9.47
C GLU A 127 15.93 -1.59 10.84
N ALA A 128 15.94 -0.72 11.85
CA ALA A 128 15.41 -1.03 13.17
C ALA A 128 13.90 -1.31 13.13
N ALA A 129 13.12 -0.56 12.36
CA ALA A 129 11.69 -0.81 12.17
C ALA A 129 11.44 -2.18 11.51
N LEU A 130 12.23 -2.53 10.49
CA LEU A 130 12.16 -3.85 9.84
C LEU A 130 12.57 -4.99 10.80
N ALA A 131 13.56 -4.77 11.64
CA ALA A 131 14.03 -5.77 12.62
C ALA A 131 13.03 -5.98 13.77
N ASN A 132 12.34 -4.93 14.19
CA ASN A 132 11.39 -4.97 15.31
C ASN A 132 9.94 -5.28 14.86
N GLY A 133 9.64 -5.11 13.58
CA GLY A 133 8.34 -5.43 12.96
C GLY A 133 8.18 -6.93 12.66
N PRO A 134 7.10 -7.30 11.97
CA PRO A 134 7.01 -8.63 11.37
C PRO A 134 8.03 -8.78 10.23
N ARG A 135 8.39 -10.00 9.91
CA ARG A 135 9.19 -10.30 8.73
C ARG A 135 8.41 -9.86 7.48
N VAL A 136 9.07 -9.25 6.51
CA VAL A 136 8.45 -8.72 5.29
C VAL A 136 8.81 -9.61 4.10
N ALA A 137 7.85 -9.84 3.22
CA ALA A 137 8.07 -10.58 1.99
C ALA A 137 9.09 -9.87 1.08
N MET A 138 9.97 -10.65 0.47
CA MET A 138 11.03 -10.15 -0.40
C MET A 138 10.60 -10.18 -1.87
N VAL A 139 10.98 -9.14 -2.60
CA VAL A 139 10.94 -9.10 -4.07
C VAL A 139 12.25 -9.63 -4.64
N ASN A 140 13.37 -9.32 -3.97
CA ASN A 140 14.68 -9.86 -4.32
C ASN A 140 15.50 -10.03 -3.03
N SER A 141 15.60 -11.26 -2.56
CA SER A 141 16.31 -11.60 -1.34
C SER A 141 17.81 -11.31 -1.42
N ASP A 142 18.44 -11.59 -2.56
CA ASP A 142 19.89 -11.38 -2.76
C ASP A 142 20.28 -9.90 -2.67
N LYS A 143 19.38 -9.01 -3.09
CA LYS A 143 19.59 -7.56 -3.06
C LYS A 143 18.98 -6.87 -1.84
N GLY A 144 18.33 -7.61 -0.96
CA GLY A 144 17.64 -7.04 0.20
C GLY A 144 16.40 -6.20 -0.15
N ILE A 145 15.82 -6.39 -1.35
CA ILE A 145 14.66 -5.63 -1.82
C ILE A 145 13.40 -6.28 -1.27
N THR A 146 12.73 -5.59 -0.36
CA THR A 146 11.45 -6.01 0.22
C THR A 146 10.27 -5.59 -0.64
N ASN A 147 9.10 -6.11 -0.33
CA ASN A 147 7.82 -5.72 -0.92
C ASN A 147 7.46 -4.22 -0.68
N PHE A 148 8.14 -3.53 0.24
CA PHE A 148 7.94 -2.09 0.51
C PHE A 148 8.86 -1.15 -0.28
N HIS A 149 9.77 -1.65 -1.10
CA HIS A 149 10.68 -0.80 -1.87
C HIS A 149 10.01 -0.07 -3.01
N VAL A 150 9.10 -0.74 -3.71
CA VAL A 150 8.32 -0.15 -4.81
C VAL A 150 6.90 -0.71 -4.78
N PRO A 151 5.88 0.07 -5.19
CA PRO A 151 4.54 -0.45 -5.38
C PRO A 151 4.57 -1.51 -6.49
N SER A 152 4.62 -2.77 -6.10
CA SER A 152 4.75 -3.90 -7.03
C SER A 152 3.38 -4.44 -7.41
N ASP A 153 3.30 -5.02 -8.63
CA ASP A 153 2.10 -5.69 -9.11
C ASP A 153 2.08 -7.15 -8.67
N ILE A 154 1.45 -7.42 -7.55
CA ILE A 154 0.96 -8.76 -7.27
C ILE A 154 -0.50 -8.76 -7.67
N ILE A 155 -0.77 -9.27 -8.87
CA ILE A 155 -2.09 -9.21 -9.51
C ILE A 155 -3.05 -10.11 -8.75
N VAL A 156 -4.04 -9.52 -8.12
CA VAL A 156 -4.98 -10.20 -7.22
C VAL A 156 -5.82 -11.25 -7.95
N ASP A 157 -6.24 -10.99 -9.18
CA ASP A 157 -7.06 -11.87 -10.00
C ASP A 157 -6.27 -12.99 -10.71
N ALA A 158 -4.96 -12.91 -10.76
CA ALA A 158 -4.12 -13.93 -11.38
C ALA A 158 -3.08 -14.51 -10.40
N SER A 159 -2.17 -13.69 -9.89
CA SER A 159 -1.06 -14.14 -9.05
C SER A 159 -1.51 -14.63 -7.67
N MET A 160 -2.57 -14.03 -7.10
CA MET A 160 -3.10 -14.46 -5.81
C MET A 160 -3.77 -15.83 -5.87
N ALA A 161 -4.49 -16.16 -6.94
CA ALA A 161 -5.06 -17.49 -7.11
C ALA A 161 -3.98 -18.58 -7.12
N ALA A 162 -2.86 -18.33 -7.82
CA ALA A 162 -1.71 -19.23 -7.83
C ALA A 162 -1.05 -19.34 -6.46
N LEU A 163 -0.88 -18.22 -5.76
CA LEU A 163 -0.30 -18.17 -4.41
C LEU A 163 -1.16 -18.96 -3.41
N VAL A 164 -2.47 -18.78 -3.40
CA VAL A 164 -3.39 -19.52 -2.51
C VAL A 164 -3.31 -21.03 -2.79
N ARG A 165 -3.32 -21.46 -4.05
CA ARG A 165 -3.13 -22.87 -4.43
C ARG A 165 -1.77 -23.41 -4.02
N GLY A 166 -0.72 -22.57 -4.02
CA GLY A 166 0.64 -22.90 -3.57
C GLY A 166 0.81 -22.89 -2.04
N GLY A 167 -0.27 -22.69 -1.27
CA GLY A 167 -0.22 -22.71 0.19
C GLY A 167 0.03 -21.36 0.85
N GLY A 168 -0.10 -20.24 0.12
CA GLY A 168 -0.02 -18.89 0.70
C GLY A 168 1.39 -18.47 1.11
N LYS A 169 2.42 -18.87 0.36
CA LYS A 169 3.83 -18.62 0.69
C LYS A 169 4.45 -17.54 -0.18
N MET A 170 5.33 -16.75 0.41
CA MET A 170 6.19 -15.77 -0.26
C MET A 170 7.66 -16.00 0.13
N TRP A 171 8.57 -15.31 -0.54
CA TRP A 171 10.00 -15.42 -0.30
C TRP A 171 10.41 -14.62 0.95
N ASN A 172 11.16 -15.26 1.83
CA ASN A 172 11.80 -14.61 2.99
C ASN A 172 13.19 -14.05 2.65
N LYS A 173 13.86 -13.45 3.64
CA LYS A 173 15.19 -12.84 3.47
C LYS A 173 16.27 -13.84 3.03
N GLU A 174 16.11 -15.09 3.39
CA GLU A 174 17.00 -16.20 3.02
C GLU A 174 16.69 -16.82 1.65
N GLY A 175 15.75 -16.25 0.90
CA GLY A 175 15.31 -16.74 -0.40
C GLY A 175 14.53 -18.05 -0.33
N LYS A 176 13.90 -18.34 0.81
CA LYS A 176 13.06 -19.53 1.02
C LYS A 176 11.59 -19.14 1.09
N GLU A 177 10.73 -20.05 0.68
CA GLU A 177 9.27 -19.89 0.84
C GLU A 177 8.88 -19.99 2.32
N ASP A 178 7.99 -19.08 2.74
CA ASP A 178 7.53 -18.97 4.11
C ASP A 178 6.06 -18.53 4.16
N ASP A 179 5.35 -18.92 5.21
CA ASP A 179 3.95 -18.56 5.38
C ASP A 179 3.78 -17.05 5.49
N THR A 180 2.69 -16.53 4.92
CA THR A 180 2.54 -15.10 4.69
C THR A 180 1.14 -14.60 4.98
N VAL A 181 1.03 -13.50 5.72
CA VAL A 181 -0.17 -12.65 5.75
C VAL A 181 -0.14 -11.72 4.53
N CYS A 182 -1.07 -11.92 3.61
CA CYS A 182 -1.20 -11.12 2.41
C CYS A 182 -2.23 -10.01 2.63
N ILE A 183 -1.80 -8.76 2.70
CA ILE A 183 -2.70 -7.61 2.77
C ILE A 183 -3.30 -7.36 1.39
N ILE A 184 -4.62 -7.48 1.29
CA ILE A 184 -5.39 -7.13 0.09
C ILE A 184 -6.42 -6.08 0.53
N PRO A 185 -6.11 -4.78 0.39
CA PRO A 185 -6.97 -3.73 0.94
C PRO A 185 -8.29 -3.55 0.20
N ASP A 186 -8.41 -4.08 -1.03
CA ASP A 186 -9.61 -3.95 -1.84
C ASP A 186 -10.61 -5.07 -1.52
N ARG A 187 -11.74 -4.69 -0.93
CA ARG A 187 -12.83 -5.61 -0.56
C ARG A 187 -13.56 -6.20 -1.77
N ALA A 188 -13.41 -5.63 -2.97
CA ALA A 188 -14.03 -6.16 -4.19
C ALA A 188 -13.57 -7.58 -4.50
N TYR A 189 -12.39 -7.99 -4.05
CA TYR A 189 -11.86 -9.34 -4.24
C TYR A 189 -12.19 -10.33 -3.11
N ALA A 190 -12.90 -9.91 -2.06
CA ALA A 190 -13.15 -10.76 -0.88
C ALA A 190 -13.86 -12.08 -1.23
N GLY A 191 -14.78 -12.08 -2.19
CA GLY A 191 -15.50 -13.28 -2.63
C GLY A 191 -14.70 -14.19 -3.57
N PHE A 192 -13.66 -13.67 -4.20
CA PHE A 192 -12.86 -14.42 -5.16
C PHE A 192 -12.15 -15.61 -4.50
N TYR A 193 -11.60 -15.41 -3.32
CA TYR A 193 -10.84 -16.45 -2.60
C TYR A 193 -11.70 -17.56 -2.04
N GLN A 194 -13.00 -17.34 -1.90
CA GLN A 194 -13.96 -18.40 -1.51
C GLN A 194 -14.20 -19.39 -2.66
N SER A 195 -13.87 -19.01 -3.89
CA SER A 195 -14.10 -19.80 -5.09
C SER A 195 -12.84 -20.50 -5.61
N VAL A 196 -11.67 -20.20 -5.04
CA VAL A 196 -10.37 -20.78 -5.36
C VAL A 196 -10.02 -21.92 -4.40
#